data_6e81933d82d05a6dd5e60b7cc8fde9ad
#
_entry.id   6e81933d82d05a6dd5e60b7cc8fde9ad
#
_cell.length_a   1.000
_cell.length_b   1.000
_cell.length_c   1.000
_cell.angle_alpha   90.00
_cell.angle_beta   90.00
_cell.angle_gamma   90.00
#
_symmetry.space_group_name_H-M   'P 1'
#
loop_
_entity.id
_entity.type
_entity.pdbx_description
1 polymer ?
#
loop_
_entity_poly.entity_id
_entity_poly.type
_entity_poly.pdbx_seq_one_letter_code
_entity_poly.pdbx_strand_id
1 'polypeptide(L)'
;MNVAHSLSEKPVILCLHFSGGTWQAWHGIFPHFSADYSVIAPDMRGHGKSEKPESGYHIEEMADDIILLLNELGIECCHIIGSSMGAEVGLSIAASHPEMVQSLVCEGGLYDRWGEYSLLEGTKEEAEIERTELLASIYNEKELVYSSAEEYLSSMKGEFKEAKIWNRHTETFIRSTMEQKVNGHFANRFTKNVLAGFISSCWDIRLEDYYCKISCPVLFLPSQEESENRLAEKSIQHFSSLIREHYITYIPDSLHAYVWLQFPFQAADAVISFYKSFKSGRLSS
;
A
#
# COMPACT_ATOMS: atom_id res chain seq x y z
N MET A 1 10.08 0.26 14.73
CA MET A 1 9.58 0.71 13.41
C MET A 1 9.99 2.16 13.17
N ASN A 2 10.40 2.54 11.93
CA ASN A 2 10.66 3.95 11.59
C ASN A 2 9.34 4.62 11.19
N VAL A 3 9.02 5.77 11.77
CA VAL A 3 7.67 6.38 11.61
C VAL A 3 7.80 7.89 11.38
N ALA A 4 7.13 8.39 10.34
CA ALA A 4 6.84 9.81 10.21
C ALA A 4 5.46 10.11 10.78
N HIS A 5 5.35 11.12 11.64
CA HIS A 5 4.06 11.48 12.21
C HIS A 5 3.98 12.98 12.53
N SER A 6 2.73 13.49 12.54
CA SER A 6 2.37 14.82 13.02
C SER A 6 1.17 14.68 13.96
N LEU A 7 1.43 14.23 15.20
CA LEU A 7 0.37 13.98 16.17
C LEU A 7 -0.14 15.28 16.81
N SER A 8 -1.45 15.38 16.93
CA SER A 8 -2.20 16.45 17.59
C SER A 8 -3.54 15.86 18.09
N GLU A 9 -4.42 16.64 18.69
CA GLU A 9 -5.76 16.21 19.12
C GLU A 9 -6.75 15.99 17.95
N LYS A 10 -6.27 15.96 16.70
CA LYS A 10 -7.09 15.75 15.50
C LYS A 10 -7.30 14.27 15.21
N PRO A 11 -8.36 13.90 14.46
CA PRO A 11 -8.51 12.53 13.96
C PRO A 11 -7.27 12.06 13.20
N VAL A 12 -6.94 10.78 13.33
CA VAL A 12 -5.71 10.21 12.77
C VAL A 12 -5.96 9.57 11.43
N ILE A 13 -5.06 9.83 10.49
CA ILE A 13 -4.91 9.08 9.23
C ILE A 13 -3.62 8.28 9.32
N LEU A 14 -3.74 6.96 9.16
CA LEU A 14 -2.64 6.03 9.01
C LEU A 14 -2.42 5.73 7.52
N CYS A 15 -1.20 5.96 7.03
CA CYS A 15 -0.82 5.71 5.64
C CYS A 15 0.12 4.51 5.55
N LEU A 16 -0.29 3.43 4.86
CA LEU A 16 0.44 2.18 4.69
C LEU A 16 0.90 2.02 3.24
N HIS A 17 2.22 2.03 3.03
CA HIS A 17 2.82 2.06 1.69
C HIS A 17 2.80 0.70 0.98
N PHE A 18 3.04 0.71 -0.33
CA PHE A 18 3.17 -0.46 -1.20
C PHE A 18 4.47 -1.26 -0.95
N SER A 19 4.55 -2.47 -1.50
CA SER A 19 5.76 -3.32 -1.45
C SER A 19 6.94 -2.60 -2.13
N GLY A 20 8.08 -2.51 -1.44
CA GLY A 20 9.23 -1.69 -1.86
C GLY A 20 9.09 -0.21 -1.52
N GLY A 21 7.96 0.21 -0.98
CA GLY A 21 7.71 1.58 -0.57
C GLY A 21 8.42 2.01 0.71
N THR A 22 8.28 3.28 1.04
CA THR A 22 8.65 3.90 2.32
C THR A 22 7.59 4.92 2.70
N TRP A 23 7.62 5.43 3.92
CA TRP A 23 6.72 6.51 4.33
C TRP A 23 6.79 7.75 3.42
N GLN A 24 7.90 7.95 2.72
CA GLN A 24 8.08 9.07 1.78
C GLN A 24 7.16 9.01 0.55
N ALA A 25 6.55 7.85 0.27
CA ALA A 25 5.51 7.75 -0.76
C ALA A 25 4.32 8.68 -0.48
N TRP A 26 4.09 9.02 0.78
CA TRP A 26 2.98 9.82 1.28
C TRP A 26 3.30 11.32 1.42
N HIS A 27 4.56 11.70 1.22
CA HIS A 27 5.03 13.08 1.43
C HIS A 27 4.18 14.12 0.67
N GLY A 28 3.75 13.79 -0.54
CA GLY A 28 2.95 14.69 -1.39
C GLY A 28 1.56 15.00 -0.85
N ILE A 29 0.95 14.08 -0.09
CA ILE A 29 -0.43 14.24 0.42
C ILE A 29 -0.50 14.85 1.83
N PHE A 30 0.58 14.83 2.61
CA PHE A 30 0.58 15.36 3.98
C PHE A 30 0.03 16.79 4.10
N PRO A 31 0.42 17.75 3.24
CA PRO A 31 -0.10 19.11 3.33
C PRO A 31 -1.62 19.22 3.17
N HIS A 32 -2.26 18.26 2.47
CA HIS A 32 -3.69 18.27 2.23
C HIS A 32 -4.50 17.82 3.44
N PHE A 33 -3.90 17.02 4.33
CA PHE A 33 -4.57 16.50 5.52
C PHE A 33 -4.20 17.25 6.80
N SER A 34 -3.05 17.92 6.85
CA SER A 34 -2.49 18.50 8.09
C SER A 34 -3.35 19.57 8.76
N ALA A 35 -4.27 20.21 8.02
CA ALA A 35 -5.20 21.18 8.61
C ALA A 35 -6.23 20.51 9.53
N ASP A 36 -6.74 19.32 9.16
CA ASP A 36 -7.88 18.67 9.81
C ASP A 36 -7.54 17.32 10.46
N TYR A 37 -6.39 16.74 10.13
CA TYR A 37 -5.97 15.40 10.57
C TYR A 37 -4.54 15.39 11.08
N SER A 38 -4.28 14.46 12.01
CA SER A 38 -2.95 13.96 12.31
C SER A 38 -2.60 12.86 11.31
N VAL A 39 -1.38 12.82 10.79
CA VAL A 39 -0.96 11.80 9.83
C VAL A 39 0.17 10.97 10.41
N ILE A 40 0.05 9.65 10.27
CA ILE A 40 1.08 8.66 10.64
C ILE A 40 1.40 7.85 9.40
N ALA A 41 2.67 7.70 9.09
CA ALA A 41 3.16 6.87 8.00
C ALA A 41 4.40 6.10 8.45
N PRO A 42 4.29 4.81 8.79
CA PRO A 42 5.43 3.97 9.11
C PRO A 42 6.15 3.47 7.85
N ASP A 43 7.44 3.22 7.98
CA ASP A 43 8.10 2.21 7.16
C ASP A 43 7.72 0.84 7.74
N MET A 44 6.94 0.04 7.03
CA MET A 44 6.53 -1.29 7.52
C MET A 44 7.75 -2.24 7.61
N ARG A 45 7.62 -3.36 8.35
CA ARG A 45 8.71 -4.35 8.45
C ARG A 45 9.26 -4.72 7.07
N GLY A 46 10.55 -4.89 6.97
CA GLY A 46 11.25 -5.17 5.70
C GLY A 46 11.53 -3.95 4.84
N HIS A 47 10.93 -2.78 5.15
CA HIS A 47 10.96 -1.61 4.27
C HIS A 47 11.66 -0.41 4.92
N GLY A 48 12.10 0.51 4.08
CA GLY A 48 12.70 1.77 4.49
C GLY A 48 13.81 1.59 5.52
N LYS A 49 13.68 2.28 6.65
CA LYS A 49 14.61 2.22 7.78
C LYS A 49 14.14 1.28 8.91
N SER A 50 13.00 0.60 8.74
CA SER A 50 12.54 -0.41 9.69
C SER A 50 13.36 -1.69 9.58
N GLU A 51 13.28 -2.53 10.61
CA GLU A 51 13.95 -3.82 10.64
C GLU A 51 13.50 -4.74 9.50
N LYS A 52 14.43 -5.62 9.08
CA LYS A 52 14.22 -6.60 8.00
C LYS A 52 14.41 -8.01 8.58
N PRO A 53 13.40 -8.55 9.30
CA PRO A 53 13.47 -9.91 9.81
C PRO A 53 13.52 -10.92 8.66
N GLU A 54 13.97 -12.14 8.95
CA GLU A 54 14.06 -13.21 7.95
C GLU A 54 12.69 -13.79 7.56
N SER A 55 11.65 -13.55 8.38
CA SER A 55 10.28 -14.06 8.18
C SER A 55 9.25 -13.09 8.78
N GLY A 56 7.97 -13.46 8.72
CA GLY A 56 6.90 -12.66 9.30
C GLY A 56 6.34 -11.64 8.32
N TYR A 57 6.25 -11.99 7.04
CA TYR A 57 5.76 -11.09 5.99
C TYR A 57 4.31 -11.37 5.57
N HIS A 58 3.56 -12.17 6.34
CA HIS A 58 2.12 -12.30 6.13
C HIS A 58 1.41 -11.00 6.53
N ILE A 59 0.33 -10.65 5.84
CA ILE A 59 -0.38 -9.38 6.10
C ILE A 59 -0.90 -9.29 7.55
N GLU A 60 -1.24 -10.40 8.18
CA GLU A 60 -1.68 -10.43 9.58
C GLU A 60 -0.54 -10.09 10.54
N GLU A 61 0.67 -10.65 10.33
CA GLU A 61 1.83 -10.32 11.15
C GLU A 61 2.28 -8.86 10.96
N MET A 62 2.12 -8.34 9.73
CA MET A 62 2.38 -6.92 9.45
C MET A 62 1.30 -6.03 10.08
N ALA A 63 0.05 -6.47 10.12
CA ALA A 63 -1.05 -5.79 10.81
C ALA A 63 -0.81 -5.72 12.31
N ASP A 64 -0.35 -6.81 12.94
CA ASP A 64 0.01 -6.86 14.37
C ASP A 64 1.06 -5.78 14.71
N ASP A 65 2.09 -5.60 13.88
CA ASP A 65 3.08 -4.53 14.08
C ASP A 65 2.44 -3.15 14.09
N ILE A 66 1.48 -2.92 13.20
CA ILE A 66 0.78 -1.62 13.10
C ILE A 66 -0.12 -1.41 14.31
N ILE A 67 -0.84 -2.45 14.74
CA ILE A 67 -1.68 -2.40 15.95
C ILE A 67 -0.84 -2.08 17.19
N LEU A 68 0.32 -2.73 17.34
CA LEU A 68 1.27 -2.41 18.42
C LEU A 68 1.75 -0.96 18.34
N LEU A 69 2.08 -0.45 17.16
CA LEU A 69 2.47 0.94 16.97
C LEU A 69 1.35 1.91 17.38
N LEU A 70 0.11 1.67 16.96
CA LEU A 70 -1.04 2.52 17.31
C LEU A 70 -1.27 2.53 18.81
N ASN A 71 -1.19 1.36 19.46
CA ASN A 71 -1.32 1.24 20.91
C ASN A 71 -0.21 1.99 21.66
N GLU A 72 1.05 1.89 21.23
CA GLU A 72 2.17 2.65 21.81
C GLU A 72 2.02 4.16 21.66
N LEU A 73 1.38 4.61 20.59
CA LEU A 73 1.08 6.02 20.34
C LEU A 73 -0.21 6.50 21.03
N GLY A 74 -0.93 5.61 21.72
CA GLY A 74 -2.20 5.92 22.40
C GLY A 74 -3.34 6.22 21.44
N ILE A 75 -3.33 5.63 20.24
CA ILE A 75 -4.34 5.84 19.21
C ILE A 75 -5.37 4.71 19.27
N GLU A 76 -6.57 5.05 19.72
CA GLU A 76 -7.67 4.10 19.86
C GLU A 76 -8.32 3.77 18.50
N CYS A 77 -8.41 4.76 17.59
CA CYS A 77 -8.98 4.54 16.25
C CYS A 77 -8.42 5.53 15.21
N CYS A 78 -8.42 5.13 13.95
CA CYS A 78 -7.91 5.94 12.84
C CYS A 78 -8.64 5.65 11.51
N HIS A 79 -8.44 6.54 10.55
CA HIS A 79 -8.70 6.28 9.13
C HIS A 79 -7.46 5.61 8.53
N ILE A 80 -7.61 4.59 7.71
CA ILE A 80 -6.49 3.92 7.04
C ILE A 80 -6.51 4.25 5.55
N ILE A 81 -5.35 4.62 5.01
CA ILE A 81 -5.10 4.72 3.56
C ILE A 81 -3.99 3.71 3.24
N GLY A 82 -4.33 2.70 2.49
CA GLY A 82 -3.40 1.65 2.07
C GLY A 82 -3.15 1.66 0.57
N SER A 83 -1.89 1.43 0.19
CA SER A 83 -1.46 1.27 -1.20
C SER A 83 -0.91 -0.13 -1.41
N SER A 84 -1.45 -0.88 -2.39
CA SER A 84 -1.02 -2.24 -2.73
C SER A 84 -0.95 -3.15 -1.49
N MET A 85 0.21 -3.69 -1.15
CA MET A 85 0.48 -4.44 0.09
C MET A 85 -0.08 -3.72 1.34
N GLY A 86 0.07 -2.39 1.40
CA GLY A 86 -0.46 -1.60 2.52
C GLY A 86 -1.98 -1.60 2.62
N ALA A 87 -2.69 -1.76 1.50
CA ALA A 87 -4.15 -1.92 1.50
C ALA A 87 -4.54 -3.30 2.05
N GLU A 88 -3.81 -4.36 1.69
CA GLU A 88 -4.03 -5.71 2.22
C GLU A 88 -3.76 -5.77 3.74
N VAL A 89 -2.72 -5.09 4.23
CA VAL A 89 -2.46 -4.93 5.67
C VAL A 89 -3.59 -4.13 6.35
N GLY A 90 -4.05 -3.04 5.71
CA GLY A 90 -5.19 -2.26 6.19
C GLY A 90 -6.49 -3.08 6.27
N LEU A 91 -6.74 -3.95 5.30
CA LEU A 91 -7.84 -4.92 5.31
C LEU A 91 -7.73 -5.89 6.49
N SER A 92 -6.53 -6.42 6.75
CA SER A 92 -6.28 -7.31 7.88
C SER A 92 -6.59 -6.62 9.21
N ILE A 93 -6.14 -5.36 9.40
CA ILE A 93 -6.46 -4.57 10.60
C ILE A 93 -7.97 -4.36 10.72
N ALA A 94 -8.64 -3.93 9.65
CA ALA A 94 -10.08 -3.63 9.67
C ALA A 94 -10.93 -4.88 9.90
N ALA A 95 -10.47 -6.06 9.47
CA ALA A 95 -11.15 -7.33 9.70
C ALA A 95 -10.95 -7.88 11.10
N SER A 96 -9.76 -7.69 11.70
CA SER A 96 -9.41 -8.22 13.04
C SER A 96 -9.70 -7.25 14.19
N HIS A 97 -9.64 -5.93 13.93
CA HIS A 97 -9.83 -4.85 14.91
C HIS A 97 -10.78 -3.77 14.35
N PRO A 98 -12.05 -4.14 14.05
CA PRO A 98 -13.00 -3.21 13.42
C PRO A 98 -13.26 -1.94 14.25
N GLU A 99 -13.08 -1.99 15.57
CA GLU A 99 -13.22 -0.84 16.47
C GLU A 99 -12.11 0.20 16.27
N MET A 100 -10.95 -0.20 15.77
CA MET A 100 -9.81 0.68 15.52
C MET A 100 -9.90 1.41 14.16
N VAL A 101 -10.79 0.99 13.25
CA VAL A 101 -10.81 1.49 11.87
C VAL A 101 -12.10 2.28 11.58
N GLN A 102 -11.96 3.60 11.44
CA GLN A 102 -13.08 4.49 11.11
C GLN A 102 -13.47 4.44 9.63
N SER A 103 -12.52 4.25 8.76
CA SER A 103 -12.70 4.03 7.32
C SER A 103 -11.43 3.49 6.68
N LEU A 104 -11.55 2.84 5.54
CA LEU A 104 -10.45 2.25 4.80
C LEU A 104 -10.44 2.76 3.36
N VAL A 105 -9.27 3.15 2.86
CA VAL A 105 -9.01 3.45 1.44
C VAL A 105 -8.10 2.36 0.89
N CYS A 106 -8.57 1.65 -0.13
CA CYS A 106 -7.87 0.55 -0.80
C CYS A 106 -7.40 0.97 -2.20
N GLU A 107 -6.17 1.45 -2.31
CA GLU A 107 -5.45 1.50 -3.58
C GLU A 107 -4.60 0.22 -3.67
N GLY A 108 -5.24 -0.90 -3.96
CA GLY A 108 -4.75 -2.27 -3.88
C GLY A 108 -5.66 -3.15 -3.04
N GLY A 109 -5.35 -4.44 -2.93
CA GLY A 109 -6.27 -5.41 -2.35
C GLY A 109 -7.57 -5.54 -3.15
N LEU A 110 -7.50 -5.34 -4.47
CA LEU A 110 -8.66 -5.25 -5.36
C LEU A 110 -8.99 -6.60 -6.01
N TYR A 111 -8.06 -7.54 -5.98
CA TYR A 111 -8.17 -8.87 -6.57
C TYR A 111 -7.23 -9.86 -5.87
N ASP A 112 -7.62 -11.14 -5.88
CA ASP A 112 -6.77 -12.22 -5.40
C ASP A 112 -5.57 -12.43 -6.33
N ARG A 113 -4.53 -13.11 -5.86
CA ARG A 113 -3.38 -13.44 -6.71
C ARG A 113 -3.69 -14.51 -7.74
N TRP A 114 -4.60 -15.42 -7.43
CA TRP A 114 -5.09 -16.45 -8.33
C TRP A 114 -6.54 -16.82 -8.00
N GLY A 115 -7.25 -17.48 -8.93
CA GLY A 115 -8.60 -17.97 -8.74
C GLY A 115 -9.68 -17.06 -9.34
N GLU A 116 -10.91 -17.19 -8.89
CA GLU A 116 -12.08 -16.56 -9.53
C GLU A 116 -12.03 -15.02 -9.54
N TYR A 117 -11.43 -14.42 -8.51
CA TYR A 117 -11.35 -12.96 -8.34
C TYR A 117 -9.91 -12.47 -8.47
N SER A 118 -9.18 -12.98 -9.46
CA SER A 118 -7.81 -12.61 -9.78
C SER A 118 -7.71 -12.03 -11.19
N LEU A 119 -6.56 -11.44 -11.50
CA LEU A 119 -6.20 -11.05 -12.87
C LEU A 119 -5.64 -12.21 -13.69
N LEU A 120 -5.39 -13.36 -13.06
CA LEU A 120 -4.84 -14.56 -13.67
C LEU A 120 -5.93 -15.63 -13.75
N GLU A 121 -6.33 -15.94 -14.95
CA GLU A 121 -7.22 -17.08 -15.21
C GLU A 121 -6.37 -18.36 -15.21
N GLY A 122 -6.74 -19.34 -14.39
CA GLY A 122 -6.00 -20.59 -14.34
C GLY A 122 -6.44 -21.52 -13.20
N THR A 123 -5.86 -22.70 -13.20
CA THR A 123 -6.04 -23.69 -12.14
C THR A 123 -5.11 -23.39 -10.96
N LYS A 124 -5.34 -24.06 -9.84
CA LYS A 124 -4.43 -23.98 -8.67
C LYS A 124 -3.02 -24.47 -9.01
N GLU A 125 -2.93 -25.49 -9.84
CA GLU A 125 -1.66 -26.07 -10.28
C GLU A 125 -0.87 -25.08 -11.13
N GLU A 126 -1.52 -24.36 -12.03
CA GLU A 126 -0.90 -23.30 -12.85
C GLU A 126 -0.44 -22.13 -11.98
N ALA A 127 -1.25 -21.72 -11.02
CA ALA A 127 -0.88 -20.67 -10.07
C ALA A 127 0.35 -21.04 -9.21
N GLU A 128 0.50 -22.32 -8.81
CA GLU A 128 1.65 -22.78 -8.04
C GLU A 128 2.93 -22.86 -8.91
N ILE A 129 2.80 -23.18 -10.19
CA ILE A 129 3.91 -23.10 -11.15
C ILE A 129 4.36 -21.62 -11.27
N GLU A 130 3.43 -20.71 -11.50
CA GLU A 130 3.71 -19.28 -11.61
C GLU A 130 4.38 -18.72 -10.35
N ARG A 131 3.88 -19.08 -9.16
CA ARG A 131 4.52 -18.72 -7.88
C ARG A 131 5.96 -19.21 -7.83
N THR A 132 6.19 -20.45 -8.22
CA THR A 132 7.53 -21.05 -8.21
C THR A 132 8.47 -20.32 -9.15
N GLU A 133 8.02 -20.03 -10.37
CA GLU A 133 8.78 -19.29 -11.38
C GLU A 133 9.08 -17.85 -10.94
N LEU A 134 8.08 -17.17 -10.37
CA LEU A 134 8.23 -15.83 -9.83
C LEU A 134 9.27 -15.78 -8.70
N LEU A 135 9.19 -16.70 -7.74
CA LEU A 135 10.17 -16.79 -6.65
C LEU A 135 11.57 -17.10 -7.18
N ALA A 136 11.67 -18.01 -8.14
CA ALA A 136 12.97 -18.32 -8.78
C ALA A 136 13.53 -17.09 -9.51
N SER A 137 12.72 -16.32 -10.20
CA SER A 137 13.16 -15.10 -10.88
C SER A 137 13.68 -14.07 -9.88
N ILE A 138 12.95 -13.85 -8.78
CA ILE A 138 13.36 -12.92 -7.70
C ILE A 138 14.72 -13.34 -7.10
N TYR A 139 14.92 -14.63 -6.80
CA TYR A 139 16.17 -15.09 -6.22
C TYR A 139 17.35 -15.04 -7.20
N ASN A 140 17.09 -15.22 -8.50
CA ASN A 140 18.10 -15.14 -9.55
C ASN A 140 18.44 -13.71 -9.96
N GLU A 141 17.63 -12.72 -9.60
CA GLU A 141 17.90 -11.32 -9.89
C GLU A 141 19.17 -10.87 -9.18
N LYS A 142 20.05 -10.20 -9.93
CA LYS A 142 21.27 -9.63 -9.36
C LYS A 142 20.97 -8.33 -8.64
N GLU A 143 21.49 -8.18 -7.42
CA GLU A 143 21.43 -6.89 -6.73
C GLU A 143 22.17 -5.83 -7.54
N LEU A 144 21.45 -4.78 -7.90
CA LEU A 144 22.03 -3.62 -8.57
C LEU A 144 22.76 -2.76 -7.54
N VAL A 145 24.04 -2.51 -7.83
CA VAL A 145 24.92 -1.75 -6.95
C VAL A 145 25.52 -0.60 -7.76
N TYR A 146 25.54 0.59 -7.17
CA TYR A 146 25.94 1.83 -7.82
C TYR A 146 27.14 2.44 -7.09
N SER A 147 28.00 3.12 -7.84
CA SER A 147 29.22 3.73 -7.29
C SER A 147 28.94 5.03 -6.53
N SER A 148 27.81 5.67 -6.80
CA SER A 148 27.39 6.92 -6.13
C SER A 148 25.88 7.02 -6.00
N ALA A 149 25.43 7.93 -5.12
CA ALA A 149 24.03 8.27 -4.96
C ALA A 149 23.43 8.88 -6.24
N GLU A 150 24.24 9.64 -6.98
CA GLU A 150 23.86 10.25 -8.25
C GLU A 150 23.64 9.21 -9.34
N GLU A 151 24.48 8.18 -9.40
CA GLU A 151 24.33 7.07 -10.33
C GLU A 151 23.05 6.29 -10.03
N TYR A 152 22.79 5.92 -8.76
CA TYR A 152 21.55 5.31 -8.33
C TYR A 152 20.33 6.13 -8.76
N LEU A 153 20.31 7.41 -8.42
CA LEU A 153 19.21 8.30 -8.74
C LEU A 153 19.01 8.45 -10.25
N SER A 154 20.09 8.52 -11.03
CA SER A 154 20.05 8.64 -12.48
C SER A 154 19.45 7.40 -13.15
N SER A 155 19.81 6.20 -12.65
CA SER A 155 19.23 4.94 -13.11
C SER A 155 17.72 4.91 -12.88
N MET A 156 17.28 5.12 -11.64
CA MET A 156 15.84 5.16 -11.29
C MET A 156 15.10 6.24 -12.07
N LYS A 157 15.70 7.41 -12.25
CA LYS A 157 15.09 8.51 -13.03
C LYS A 157 14.81 8.11 -14.47
N GLY A 158 15.67 7.31 -15.09
CA GLY A 158 15.45 6.79 -16.43
C GLY A 158 14.15 5.98 -16.51
N GLU A 159 14.02 4.98 -15.66
CA GLU A 159 12.88 4.07 -15.59
C GLU A 159 11.57 4.84 -15.29
N PHE A 160 11.58 5.69 -14.27
CA PHE A 160 10.41 6.45 -13.85
C PHE A 160 9.98 7.53 -14.87
N LYS A 161 10.91 8.06 -15.67
CA LYS A 161 10.58 8.94 -16.79
C LYS A 161 9.93 8.18 -17.95
N GLU A 162 10.41 7.01 -18.27
CA GLU A 162 9.83 6.14 -19.28
C GLU A 162 8.39 5.76 -18.92
N ALA A 163 8.16 5.42 -17.65
CA ALA A 163 6.84 5.17 -17.09
C ALA A 163 5.99 6.45 -16.89
N LYS A 164 6.49 7.66 -17.21
CA LYS A 164 5.81 8.96 -17.04
C LYS A 164 5.40 9.30 -15.61
N ILE A 165 6.09 8.73 -14.61
CA ILE A 165 5.82 8.98 -13.19
C ILE A 165 6.89 9.84 -12.49
N TRP A 166 7.90 10.32 -13.23
CA TRP A 166 8.96 11.16 -12.65
C TRP A 166 8.48 12.58 -12.36
N ASN A 167 8.51 12.96 -11.10
CA ASN A 167 8.29 14.31 -10.60
C ASN A 167 9.04 14.54 -9.27
N ARG A 168 8.85 15.69 -8.60
CA ARG A 168 9.52 15.99 -7.32
C ARG A 168 9.19 15.00 -6.19
N HIS A 169 7.97 14.44 -6.19
CA HIS A 169 7.54 13.51 -5.16
C HIS A 169 8.18 12.14 -5.36
N THR A 170 8.24 11.66 -6.60
CA THR A 170 8.97 10.46 -6.98
C THR A 170 10.46 10.58 -6.70
N GLU A 171 11.08 11.74 -6.97
CA GLU A 171 12.49 11.94 -6.63
C GLU A 171 12.74 11.83 -5.12
N THR A 172 11.88 12.46 -4.30
CA THR A 172 11.96 12.37 -2.84
C THR A 172 11.80 10.94 -2.36
N PHE A 173 10.84 10.21 -2.93
CA PHE A 173 10.62 8.80 -2.65
C PHE A 173 11.84 7.96 -3.01
N ILE A 174 12.37 8.05 -4.24
CA ILE A 174 13.53 7.29 -4.70
C ILE A 174 14.77 7.54 -3.85
N ARG A 175 15.00 8.77 -3.41
CA ARG A 175 16.09 9.07 -2.46
C ARG A 175 15.93 8.33 -1.14
N SER A 176 14.71 8.04 -0.70
CA SER A 176 14.45 7.30 0.54
C SER A 176 14.66 5.78 0.42
N THR A 177 14.57 5.25 -0.80
CA THR A 177 14.79 3.80 -1.06
C THR A 177 16.27 3.43 -1.15
N MET A 178 17.16 4.41 -1.20
CA MET A 178 18.61 4.21 -1.32
C MET A 178 19.27 3.99 0.04
N GLU A 179 20.24 3.09 0.10
CA GLU A 179 21.15 2.95 1.24
C GLU A 179 22.60 2.88 0.79
N GLN A 180 23.48 3.42 1.62
CA GLN A 180 24.91 3.23 1.43
C GLN A 180 25.36 1.95 2.13
N LYS A 181 26.01 1.06 1.38
CA LYS A 181 26.58 -0.17 1.89
C LYS A 181 27.93 0.10 2.57
N VAL A 182 28.40 -0.86 3.37
CA VAL A 182 29.68 -0.76 4.11
C VAL A 182 30.90 -0.50 3.19
N ASN A 183 30.86 -1.00 1.96
CA ASN A 183 31.91 -0.78 0.94
C ASN A 183 31.85 0.58 0.23
N GLY A 184 30.93 1.47 0.66
CA GLY A 184 30.74 2.80 0.10
C GLY A 184 29.83 2.87 -1.13
N HIS A 185 29.42 1.73 -1.70
CA HIS A 185 28.47 1.68 -2.80
C HIS A 185 27.02 1.93 -2.33
N PHE A 186 26.14 2.15 -3.29
CA PHE A 186 24.72 2.39 -3.04
C PHE A 186 23.85 1.29 -3.65
N ALA A 187 22.77 0.94 -2.98
CA ALA A 187 21.79 -0.04 -3.45
C ALA A 187 20.39 0.30 -2.94
N ASN A 188 19.38 -0.40 -3.43
CA ASN A 188 18.05 -0.29 -2.90
C ASN A 188 17.98 -0.92 -1.50
N ARG A 189 17.29 -0.25 -0.58
CA ARG A 189 17.01 -0.79 0.78
C ARG A 189 16.09 -2.01 0.74
N PHE A 190 15.14 -2.02 -0.17
CA PHE A 190 14.22 -3.13 -0.34
C PHE A 190 14.96 -4.31 -0.97
N THR A 191 14.91 -5.45 -0.30
CA THR A 191 15.69 -6.63 -0.70
C THR A 191 14.79 -7.70 -1.31
N LYS A 192 15.37 -8.51 -2.19
CA LYS A 192 14.69 -9.66 -2.78
C LYS A 192 14.16 -10.65 -1.72
N ASN A 193 14.83 -10.80 -0.58
CA ASN A 193 14.36 -11.68 0.50
C ASN A 193 13.04 -11.19 1.11
N VAL A 194 12.89 -9.88 1.28
CA VAL A 194 11.64 -9.29 1.76
C VAL A 194 10.51 -9.50 0.74
N LEU A 195 10.78 -9.23 -0.54
CA LEU A 195 9.81 -9.46 -1.62
C LEU A 195 9.38 -10.92 -1.69
N ALA A 196 10.34 -11.84 -1.72
CA ALA A 196 10.08 -13.28 -1.76
C ALA A 196 9.32 -13.76 -0.52
N GLY A 197 9.67 -13.22 0.66
CA GLY A 197 8.97 -13.50 1.91
C GLY A 197 7.50 -13.07 1.87
N PHE A 198 7.22 -11.87 1.39
CA PHE A 198 5.86 -11.37 1.22
C PHE A 198 5.07 -12.23 0.20
N ILE A 199 5.61 -12.46 -0.99
CA ILE A 199 4.95 -13.28 -2.01
C ILE A 199 4.67 -14.70 -1.48
N SER A 200 5.65 -15.33 -0.83
CA SER A 200 5.49 -16.67 -0.28
C SER A 200 4.41 -16.75 0.79
N SER A 201 4.34 -15.75 1.68
CA SER A 201 3.41 -15.73 2.81
C SER A 201 1.99 -15.37 2.39
N CYS A 202 1.84 -14.56 1.35
CA CYS A 202 0.56 -13.97 0.96
C CYS A 202 -0.05 -14.56 -0.32
N TRP A 203 0.56 -15.60 -0.91
CA TRP A 203 0.10 -16.16 -2.18
C TRP A 203 -1.32 -16.72 -2.15
N ASP A 204 -1.66 -17.39 -1.07
CA ASP A 204 -2.95 -18.07 -0.91
C ASP A 204 -4.01 -17.21 -0.18
N ILE A 205 -3.74 -15.93 0.05
CA ILE A 205 -4.71 -15.02 0.68
C ILE A 205 -5.94 -14.92 -0.23
N ARG A 206 -7.12 -15.04 0.39
CA ARG A 206 -8.42 -14.75 -0.21
C ARG A 206 -8.96 -13.48 0.42
N LEU A 207 -9.08 -12.45 -0.39
CA LEU A 207 -9.53 -11.14 0.09
C LEU A 207 -10.98 -11.17 0.58
N GLU A 208 -11.80 -12.09 0.05
CA GLU A 208 -13.16 -12.32 0.53
C GLU A 208 -13.22 -12.62 2.03
N ASP A 209 -12.24 -13.40 2.56
CA ASP A 209 -12.16 -13.77 3.99
C ASP A 209 -11.96 -12.55 4.91
N TYR A 210 -11.46 -11.47 4.37
CA TYR A 210 -11.30 -10.18 5.04
C TYR A 210 -12.48 -9.25 4.77
N TYR A 211 -12.86 -9.06 3.51
CA TYR A 211 -13.93 -8.13 3.13
C TYR A 211 -15.26 -8.44 3.78
N CYS A 212 -15.62 -9.72 3.97
CA CYS A 212 -16.85 -10.13 4.64
C CYS A 212 -16.92 -9.70 6.14
N LYS A 213 -15.80 -9.29 6.75
CA LYS A 213 -15.70 -8.85 8.15
C LYS A 213 -15.65 -7.33 8.27
N ILE A 214 -15.55 -6.58 7.17
CA ILE A 214 -15.39 -5.13 7.19
C ILE A 214 -16.71 -4.45 7.58
N SER A 215 -16.67 -3.63 8.61
CA SER A 215 -17.82 -2.87 9.12
C SER A 215 -17.74 -1.36 8.88
N CYS A 216 -16.55 -0.85 8.53
CA CYS A 216 -16.35 0.57 8.25
C CYS A 216 -16.62 0.89 6.77
N PRO A 217 -16.84 2.17 6.40
CA PRO A 217 -16.89 2.62 5.02
C PRO A 217 -15.56 2.35 4.29
N VAL A 218 -15.63 1.91 3.02
CA VAL A 218 -14.47 1.63 2.18
C VAL A 218 -14.52 2.43 0.88
N LEU A 219 -13.39 3.05 0.54
CA LEU A 219 -13.13 3.60 -0.78
C LEU A 219 -12.20 2.65 -1.56
N PHE A 220 -12.68 2.10 -2.66
CA PHE A 220 -11.86 1.41 -3.66
C PHE A 220 -11.30 2.45 -4.63
N LEU A 221 -9.98 2.46 -4.78
CA LEU A 221 -9.25 3.41 -5.62
C LEU A 221 -8.36 2.66 -6.62
N PRO A 222 -8.95 1.95 -7.62
CA PRO A 222 -8.17 1.31 -8.67
C PRO A 222 -7.41 2.34 -9.49
N SER A 223 -6.27 1.94 -10.07
CA SER A 223 -5.61 2.69 -11.14
C SER A 223 -6.50 2.75 -12.39
N GLN A 224 -6.15 3.60 -13.35
CA GLN A 224 -6.89 3.62 -14.62
C GLN A 224 -6.85 2.26 -15.30
N GLU A 225 -5.68 1.64 -15.39
CA GLU A 225 -5.53 0.32 -16.02
C GLU A 225 -6.41 -0.75 -15.35
N GLU A 226 -6.43 -0.78 -14.01
CA GLU A 226 -7.29 -1.69 -13.26
C GLU A 226 -8.78 -1.38 -13.45
N SER A 227 -9.16 -0.10 -13.55
CA SER A 227 -10.55 0.29 -13.78
C SER A 227 -11.08 -0.08 -15.18
N GLU A 228 -10.17 -0.25 -16.15
CA GLU A 228 -10.46 -0.66 -17.53
C GLU A 228 -10.32 -2.18 -17.72
N ASN A 229 -9.75 -2.90 -16.75
CA ASN A 229 -9.56 -4.34 -16.80
C ASN A 229 -10.81 -5.08 -16.33
N ARG A 230 -11.42 -5.89 -17.22
CA ARG A 230 -12.66 -6.63 -16.94
C ARG A 230 -12.54 -7.58 -15.74
N LEU A 231 -11.39 -8.21 -15.52
CA LEU A 231 -11.18 -9.14 -14.40
C LEU A 231 -11.07 -8.38 -13.08
N ALA A 232 -10.34 -7.25 -13.07
CA ALA A 232 -10.29 -6.36 -11.92
C ALA A 232 -11.67 -5.78 -11.59
N GLU A 233 -12.42 -5.33 -12.60
CA GLU A 233 -13.80 -4.85 -12.41
C GLU A 233 -14.68 -5.91 -11.76
N LYS A 234 -14.65 -7.17 -12.26
CA LYS A 234 -15.40 -8.29 -11.67
C LYS A 234 -15.05 -8.48 -10.19
N SER A 235 -13.77 -8.45 -9.85
CA SER A 235 -13.29 -8.63 -8.47
C SER A 235 -13.73 -7.48 -7.58
N ILE A 236 -13.55 -6.23 -8.02
CA ILE A 236 -13.95 -5.02 -7.28
C ILE A 236 -15.47 -5.01 -7.04
N GLN A 237 -16.28 -5.36 -8.04
CA GLN A 237 -17.73 -5.49 -7.89
C GLN A 237 -18.12 -6.55 -6.86
N HIS A 238 -17.45 -7.71 -6.87
CA HIS A 238 -17.69 -8.74 -5.89
C HIS A 238 -17.33 -8.25 -4.48
N PHE A 239 -16.09 -7.79 -4.24
CA PHE A 239 -15.64 -7.39 -2.92
C PHE A 239 -16.41 -6.17 -2.38
N SER A 240 -16.74 -5.21 -3.22
CA SER A 240 -17.55 -4.06 -2.80
C SER A 240 -18.96 -4.48 -2.38
N SER A 241 -19.54 -5.52 -3.00
CA SER A 241 -20.87 -6.02 -2.63
C SER A 241 -20.93 -6.63 -1.22
N LEU A 242 -19.79 -7.04 -0.66
CA LEU A 242 -19.67 -7.55 0.71
C LEU A 242 -19.69 -6.44 1.76
N ILE A 243 -19.54 -5.18 1.36
CA ILE A 243 -19.38 -4.04 2.25
C ILE A 243 -20.64 -3.17 2.21
N ARG A 244 -21.18 -2.87 3.39
CA ARG A 244 -22.43 -2.10 3.51
C ARG A 244 -22.31 -0.69 2.93
N GLU A 245 -21.18 -0.01 3.15
CA GLU A 245 -20.96 1.35 2.70
C GLU A 245 -19.63 1.41 1.94
N HIS A 246 -19.70 1.47 0.62
CA HIS A 246 -18.54 1.49 -0.25
C HIS A 246 -18.67 2.56 -1.33
N TYR A 247 -17.51 2.99 -1.81
CA TYR A 247 -17.35 3.96 -2.88
C TYR A 247 -16.27 3.45 -3.82
N ILE A 248 -16.39 3.73 -5.10
CA ILE A 248 -15.40 3.36 -6.12
C ILE A 248 -15.09 4.61 -6.93
N THR A 249 -13.83 4.95 -7.05
CA THR A 249 -13.35 6.01 -7.94
C THR A 249 -11.96 5.68 -8.43
N TYR A 250 -11.52 6.30 -9.51
CA TYR A 250 -10.15 6.21 -10.00
C TYR A 250 -9.63 7.59 -10.40
N ILE A 251 -8.33 7.71 -10.52
CA ILE A 251 -7.66 8.93 -10.98
C ILE A 251 -7.14 8.67 -12.40
N PRO A 252 -7.56 9.47 -13.40
CA PRO A 252 -7.10 9.31 -14.77
C PRO A 252 -5.57 9.31 -14.88
N ASP A 253 -5.04 8.49 -15.79
CA ASP A 253 -3.60 8.31 -16.05
C ASP A 253 -2.79 7.78 -14.85
N SER A 254 -3.45 7.32 -13.77
CA SER A 254 -2.74 6.74 -12.63
C SER A 254 -2.26 5.32 -12.90
N LEU A 255 -1.11 4.98 -12.34
CA LEU A 255 -0.55 3.63 -12.34
C LEU A 255 -0.65 3.01 -10.95
N HIS A 256 -0.87 1.70 -10.90
CA HIS A 256 -0.95 0.95 -9.65
C HIS A 256 0.25 1.24 -8.73
N ALA A 257 -0.06 1.46 -7.46
CA ALA A 257 0.80 1.86 -6.36
C ALA A 257 1.45 3.26 -6.48
N TYR A 258 1.36 3.94 -7.63
CA TYR A 258 2.04 5.23 -7.81
C TYR A 258 1.12 6.45 -7.83
N VAL A 259 -0.19 6.30 -7.69
CA VAL A 259 -1.15 7.42 -7.70
C VAL A 259 -0.78 8.51 -6.68
N TRP A 260 -0.29 8.13 -5.50
CA TRP A 260 0.13 9.03 -4.41
C TRP A 260 1.35 9.87 -4.75
N LEU A 261 2.18 9.39 -5.67
CA LEU A 261 3.37 10.07 -6.17
C LEU A 261 3.10 10.84 -7.47
N GLN A 262 2.23 10.30 -8.35
CA GLN A 262 1.87 10.93 -9.62
C GLN A 262 0.92 12.11 -9.40
N PHE A 263 -0.15 11.89 -8.65
CA PHE A 263 -1.29 12.79 -8.52
C PHE A 263 -1.70 13.03 -7.05
N PRO A 264 -0.77 13.47 -6.17
CA PRO A 264 -1.04 13.56 -4.73
C PRO A 264 -2.23 14.47 -4.40
N PHE A 265 -2.46 15.54 -5.16
CA PHE A 265 -3.60 16.43 -4.98
C PHE A 265 -4.93 15.74 -5.29
N GLN A 266 -5.03 15.10 -6.46
CA GLN A 266 -6.25 14.42 -6.89
C GLN A 266 -6.57 13.24 -5.98
N ALA A 267 -5.53 12.48 -5.56
CA ALA A 267 -5.69 11.38 -4.62
C ALA A 267 -6.18 11.86 -3.25
N ALA A 268 -5.60 12.95 -2.72
CA ALA A 268 -6.06 13.55 -1.47
C ALA A 268 -7.50 14.08 -1.58
N ASP A 269 -7.86 14.73 -2.68
CA ASP A 269 -9.22 15.25 -2.92
C ASP A 269 -10.25 14.11 -3.00
N ALA A 270 -9.91 12.98 -3.61
CA ALA A 270 -10.77 11.79 -3.65
C ALA A 270 -11.04 11.27 -2.23
N VAL A 271 -9.99 11.15 -1.40
CA VAL A 271 -10.11 10.72 0.00
C VAL A 271 -10.92 11.72 0.83
N ILE A 272 -10.67 13.01 0.70
CA ILE A 272 -11.43 14.06 1.42
C ILE A 272 -12.90 14.02 1.02
N SER A 273 -13.21 13.83 -0.25
CA SER A 273 -14.57 13.70 -0.77
C SER A 273 -15.25 12.47 -0.17
N PHE A 274 -14.56 11.35 -0.12
CA PHE A 274 -15.02 10.13 0.55
C PHE A 274 -15.32 10.38 2.04
N TYR A 275 -14.44 11.04 2.79
CA TYR A 275 -14.68 11.36 4.21
C TYR A 275 -15.88 12.26 4.43
N LYS A 276 -16.17 13.18 3.51
CA LYS A 276 -17.35 14.05 3.56
C LYS A 276 -18.64 13.27 3.29
N SER A 277 -18.61 12.28 2.40
CA SER A 277 -19.80 11.52 1.98
C SER A 277 -20.45 10.77 3.13
N PHE A 278 -19.69 10.02 3.92
CA PHE A 278 -20.27 9.25 5.02
C PHE A 278 -20.46 10.07 6.32
N LYS A 279 -19.74 11.19 6.50
CA LYS A 279 -20.00 12.10 7.65
C LYS A 279 -21.33 12.82 7.51
N SER A 280 -21.73 13.21 6.31
CA SER A 280 -23.01 13.87 6.07
C SER A 280 -24.21 12.93 6.27
N GLY A 281 -24.07 11.64 6.03
CA GLY A 281 -25.13 10.64 6.29
C GLY A 281 -25.39 10.37 7.78
N ARG A 282 -24.43 10.62 8.67
CA ARG A 282 -24.58 10.44 10.13
C ARG A 282 -25.25 11.64 10.83
N LEU A 283 -25.35 12.80 10.18
CA LEU A 283 -26.02 13.99 10.71
C LEU A 283 -27.54 14.02 10.41
N SER A 284 -28.02 13.05 9.63
CA SER A 284 -29.44 12.96 9.21
C SER A 284 -30.15 11.73 9.78
N SER A 285 -29.55 11.02 10.69
CA SER A 285 -30.14 9.89 11.46
C SER A 285 -30.13 10.20 12.96
#